data_2f8d642c20b207afe14a7de9597aaaed
#
_entry.id   2f8d642c20b207afe14a7de9597aaaed
#
_cell.length_a   1.000
_cell.length_b   1.000
_cell.length_c   1.000
_cell.angle_alpha   90.00
_cell.angle_beta   90.00
_cell.angle_gamma   90.00
#
_symmetry.space_group_name_H-M   'P 1'
#
loop_
_entity.id
_entity.type
_entity.pdbx_description
1 polymer ?
#
loop_
_entity_poly.entity_id
_entity_poly.type
_entity_poly.pdbx_seq_one_letter_code
_entity_poly.pdbx_strand_id
1 'polypeptide(L)'
;MSTASLRVWTQSPERFFETGFSKIAQTRMKGLPVNNPRLCVRAFGFERIGNDWMGCVVTPWSILVVLACGNRSTWQHVDTTKVRRVDLPSGEYEFIGMNDSILGEYQACSLMSPLSELPDQRTAEAIAQHAWWLMRQPQTIEPSSSEELVLRLDSGVKHSVDALSQSRRDFLKGNQS
;
A
#
# COMPACT_ATOMS: atom_id res chain seq x y z
N MET A 1 -8.41 18.34 17.81
CA MET A 1 -7.79 17.43 16.82
C MET A 1 -7.56 16.10 17.48
N SER A 2 -8.30 15.09 17.08
CA SER A 2 -8.14 13.75 17.65
C SER A 2 -6.90 13.12 17.03
N THR A 3 -5.79 13.12 17.74
CA THR A 3 -4.63 12.33 17.38
C THR A 3 -5.01 10.86 17.55
N ALA A 4 -5.15 10.14 16.47
CA ALA A 4 -5.35 8.71 16.54
C ALA A 4 -4.17 8.07 17.26
N SER A 5 -4.47 7.13 18.13
CA SER A 5 -3.48 6.52 19.01
C SER A 5 -2.54 5.58 18.24
N LEU A 6 -1.24 5.71 18.49
CA LEU A 6 -0.27 4.72 18.02
C LEU A 6 -0.55 3.37 18.71
N ARG A 7 -0.84 2.36 17.92
CA ARG A 7 -0.98 0.96 18.37
C ARG A 7 0.33 0.21 18.17
N VAL A 8 0.73 -0.53 19.18
CA VAL A 8 1.92 -1.39 19.13
C VAL A 8 1.46 -2.84 19.04
N TRP A 9 1.95 -3.55 18.04
CA TRP A 9 1.52 -4.89 17.71
C TRP A 9 2.55 -5.93 18.14
N THR A 10 2.17 -6.78 19.08
CA THR A 10 2.99 -7.94 19.52
C THR A 10 2.75 -9.17 18.66
N GLN A 11 1.61 -9.21 17.96
CA GLN A 11 1.21 -10.27 17.03
C GLN A 11 0.83 -9.63 15.69
N SER A 12 0.69 -10.45 14.63
CA SER A 12 0.32 -9.97 13.30
C SER A 12 -0.96 -9.12 13.33
N PRO A 13 -0.93 -7.89 12.81
CA PRO A 13 -2.10 -7.02 12.74
C PRO A 13 -2.98 -7.28 11.50
N GLU A 14 -2.72 -8.34 10.74
CA GLU A 14 -3.38 -8.64 9.47
C GLU A 14 -4.92 -8.55 9.57
N ARG A 15 -5.49 -9.29 10.51
CA ARG A 15 -6.95 -9.32 10.71
C ARG A 15 -7.52 -7.96 11.13
N PHE A 16 -6.74 -7.19 11.88
CA PHE A 16 -7.15 -5.85 12.30
C PHE A 16 -7.24 -4.92 11.09
N PHE A 17 -6.23 -4.90 10.22
CA PHE A 17 -6.24 -4.08 9.02
C PHE A 17 -7.32 -4.52 8.04
N GLU A 18 -7.52 -5.82 7.84
CA GLU A 18 -8.62 -6.34 7.01
C GLU A 18 -9.99 -5.85 7.50
N THR A 19 -10.26 -5.99 8.78
CA THR A 19 -11.52 -5.55 9.40
C THR A 19 -11.67 -4.02 9.34
N GLY A 20 -10.61 -3.28 9.64
CA GLY A 20 -10.63 -1.82 9.66
C GLY A 20 -10.84 -1.22 8.27
N PHE A 21 -10.13 -1.70 7.26
CA PHE A 21 -10.33 -1.27 5.88
C PHE A 21 -11.70 -1.71 5.34
N SER A 22 -12.21 -2.88 5.73
CA SER A 22 -13.58 -3.31 5.38
C SER A 22 -14.63 -2.34 5.94
N LYS A 23 -14.45 -1.87 7.17
CA LYS A 23 -15.32 -0.86 7.77
C LYS A 23 -15.24 0.48 7.01
N ILE A 24 -14.04 0.90 6.61
CA ILE A 24 -13.85 2.10 5.79
C ILE A 24 -14.56 1.96 4.44
N ALA A 25 -14.42 0.80 3.77
CA ALA A 25 -15.09 0.50 2.50
C ALA A 25 -16.62 0.59 2.60
N GLN A 26 -17.18 0.10 3.70
CA GLN A 26 -18.63 0.08 3.96
C GLN A 26 -19.21 1.42 4.44
N THR A 27 -18.37 2.35 4.86
CA THR A 27 -18.76 3.65 5.41
C THR A 27 -18.28 4.81 4.55
N ARG A 28 -17.11 5.35 4.84
CA ARG A 28 -16.57 6.57 4.18
C ARG A 28 -16.33 6.43 2.68
N MET A 29 -15.99 5.22 2.22
CA MET A 29 -15.71 4.94 0.82
C MET A 29 -16.94 4.43 0.05
N LYS A 30 -18.04 4.15 0.75
CA LYS A 30 -19.25 3.58 0.13
C LYS A 30 -19.81 4.51 -0.94
N GLY A 31 -20.03 3.97 -2.14
CA GLY A 31 -20.64 4.69 -3.25
C GLY A 31 -19.72 5.68 -3.97
N LEU A 32 -18.45 5.80 -3.56
CA LEU A 32 -17.51 6.66 -4.28
C LEU A 32 -17.12 6.05 -5.65
N PRO A 33 -16.98 6.87 -6.71
CA PRO A 33 -16.64 6.38 -8.05
C PRO A 33 -15.31 5.64 -8.15
N VAL A 34 -14.38 5.90 -7.22
CA VAL A 34 -13.07 5.25 -7.15
C VAL A 34 -13.15 3.78 -6.74
N ASN A 35 -14.26 3.36 -6.14
CA ASN A 35 -14.45 1.98 -5.71
C ASN A 35 -14.80 1.06 -6.88
N ASN A 36 -14.06 -0.02 -6.98
CA ASN A 36 -14.44 -1.14 -7.84
C ASN A 36 -15.40 -2.06 -7.07
N PRO A 37 -16.69 -2.16 -7.47
CA PRO A 37 -17.69 -2.95 -6.76
C PRO A 37 -17.46 -4.46 -6.84
N ARG A 38 -16.55 -4.92 -7.70
CA ARG A 38 -16.15 -6.33 -7.83
C ARG A 38 -15.11 -6.74 -6.80
N LEU A 39 -14.54 -5.77 -6.06
CA LEU A 39 -13.47 -6.01 -5.11
C LEU A 39 -13.95 -5.85 -3.67
N CYS A 40 -13.39 -6.65 -2.80
CA CYS A 40 -13.53 -6.54 -1.36
C CYS A 40 -12.15 -6.37 -0.70
N VAL A 41 -12.15 -6.02 0.57
CA VAL A 41 -10.90 -5.89 1.33
C VAL A 41 -10.34 -7.27 1.65
N ARG A 42 -9.03 -7.42 1.42
CA ARG A 42 -8.25 -8.58 1.80
C ARG A 42 -6.87 -8.17 2.29
N ALA A 43 -6.50 -8.57 3.49
CA ALA A 43 -5.17 -8.39 4.03
C ALA A 43 -4.43 -9.75 4.05
N PHE A 44 -3.12 -9.74 3.78
CA PHE A 44 -2.31 -10.95 3.82
C PHE A 44 -0.81 -10.65 3.91
N GLY A 45 -0.07 -11.68 4.31
CA GLY A 45 1.38 -11.68 4.27
C GLY A 45 2.02 -10.74 5.27
N PHE A 46 1.35 -10.42 6.37
CA PHE A 46 1.94 -9.62 7.44
C PHE A 46 3.05 -10.40 8.14
N GLU A 47 4.25 -9.87 8.05
CA GLU A 47 5.45 -10.43 8.67
C GLU A 47 6.28 -9.36 9.36
N ARG A 48 7.21 -9.77 10.20
CA ARG A 48 8.15 -8.87 10.84
C ARG A 48 9.21 -8.39 9.85
N ILE A 49 9.32 -7.07 9.73
CA ILE A 49 10.42 -6.39 9.05
C ILE A 49 11.14 -5.55 10.09
N GLY A 50 12.29 -6.04 10.54
CA GLY A 50 12.96 -5.50 11.73
C GLY A 50 12.07 -5.58 12.97
N ASN A 51 11.78 -4.43 13.56
CA ASN A 51 10.94 -4.34 14.77
C ASN A 51 9.45 -4.07 14.46
N ASP A 52 9.11 -3.85 13.20
CA ASP A 52 7.75 -3.48 12.78
C ASP A 52 7.07 -4.61 12.00
N TRP A 53 5.80 -4.43 11.67
CA TRP A 53 5.01 -5.33 10.86
C TRP A 53 4.76 -4.73 9.48
N MET A 54 4.94 -5.52 8.45
CA MET A 54 4.64 -5.10 7.08
C MET A 54 3.82 -6.17 6.38
N GLY A 55 2.80 -5.78 5.64
CA GLY A 55 1.94 -6.69 4.90
C GLY A 55 1.17 -5.98 3.80
N CYS A 56 0.48 -6.76 2.97
CA CYS A 56 -0.26 -6.26 1.83
C CYS A 56 -1.76 -6.21 2.12
N VAL A 57 -2.43 -5.17 1.61
CA VAL A 57 -3.88 -5.00 1.71
C VAL A 57 -4.43 -4.64 0.34
N VAL A 58 -5.35 -5.45 -0.17
CA VAL A 58 -6.21 -5.12 -1.29
C VAL A 58 -7.45 -4.43 -0.77
N THR A 59 -7.79 -3.29 -1.35
CA THR A 59 -9.04 -2.57 -1.08
C THR A 59 -9.80 -2.38 -2.40
N PRO A 60 -11.08 -2.00 -2.41
CA PRO A 60 -11.80 -1.68 -3.64
C PRO A 60 -11.19 -0.53 -4.46
N TRP A 61 -10.30 0.28 -3.90
CA TRP A 61 -9.73 1.46 -4.56
C TRP A 61 -8.21 1.41 -4.75
N SER A 62 -7.49 0.55 -4.01
CA SER A 62 -6.04 0.47 -4.12
C SER A 62 -5.47 -0.84 -3.57
N ILE A 63 -4.29 -1.20 -4.05
CA ILE A 63 -3.42 -2.20 -3.44
C ILE A 63 -2.35 -1.45 -2.66
N LEU A 64 -2.24 -1.74 -1.37
CA LEU A 64 -1.35 -1.06 -0.42
C LEU A 64 -0.38 -2.04 0.21
N VAL A 65 0.83 -1.58 0.50
CA VAL A 65 1.67 -2.19 1.55
C VAL A 65 1.56 -1.33 2.79
N VAL A 66 1.23 -1.95 3.90
CA VAL A 66 1.03 -1.31 5.20
C VAL A 66 2.21 -1.64 6.11
N LEU A 67 2.75 -0.61 6.75
CA LEU A 67 3.76 -0.71 7.81
C LEU A 67 3.12 -0.30 9.13
N ALA A 68 3.17 -1.18 10.12
CA ALA A 68 2.57 -1.01 11.44
C ALA A 68 3.59 -1.18 12.56
N CYS A 69 3.45 -0.36 13.61
CA CYS A 69 4.38 -0.33 14.73
C CYS A 69 4.42 -1.66 15.48
N GLY A 70 5.56 -2.29 15.52
CA GLY A 70 5.81 -3.48 16.34
C GLY A 70 6.60 -3.19 17.61
N ASN A 71 7.30 -2.05 17.67
CA ASN A 71 8.02 -1.59 18.85
C ASN A 71 8.03 -0.06 18.90
N ARG A 72 7.42 0.49 19.95
CA ARG A 72 7.31 1.96 20.15
C ARG A 72 8.66 2.66 20.19
N SER A 73 9.68 2.03 20.75
CA SER A 73 11.00 2.66 20.93
C SER A 73 11.76 2.85 19.61
N THR A 74 11.45 2.05 18.60
CA THR A 74 12.09 2.09 17.28
C THR A 74 11.17 2.61 16.20
N TRP A 75 9.88 2.83 16.50
CA TRP A 75 8.92 3.35 15.55
C TRP A 75 9.28 4.76 15.09
N GLN A 76 9.40 4.93 13.81
CA GLN A 76 9.60 6.24 13.20
C GLN A 76 8.25 6.84 12.83
N HIS A 77 7.78 7.80 13.62
CA HIS A 77 6.60 8.58 13.30
C HIS A 77 6.78 9.35 12.00
N VAL A 78 5.75 9.34 11.17
CA VAL A 78 5.71 10.10 9.90
C VAL A 78 4.38 10.85 9.81
N ASP A 79 4.46 12.17 9.72
CA ASP A 79 3.28 13.00 9.51
C ASP A 79 2.55 12.64 8.22
N THR A 80 1.23 12.86 8.17
CA THR A 80 0.39 12.53 7.00
C THR A 80 0.75 13.29 5.71
N THR A 81 1.57 14.33 5.82
CA THR A 81 2.08 15.11 4.67
C THR A 81 3.48 14.73 4.25
N LYS A 82 4.10 13.79 4.95
CA LYS A 82 5.49 13.37 4.76
C LYS A 82 5.60 11.92 4.33
N VAL A 83 6.75 11.60 3.76
CA VAL A 83 7.12 10.24 3.36
C VAL A 83 8.33 9.77 4.15
N ARG A 84 8.38 8.48 4.42
CA ARG A 84 9.54 7.75 4.90
C ARG A 84 10.01 6.81 3.80
N ARG A 85 11.32 6.78 3.58
CA ARG A 85 11.94 5.80 2.68
C ARG A 85 12.32 4.56 3.48
N VAL A 86 11.95 3.41 2.96
CA VAL A 86 12.21 2.10 3.56
C VAL A 86 12.95 1.23 2.57
N ASP A 87 14.12 0.77 2.96
CA ASP A 87 14.91 -0.16 2.14
C ASP A 87 14.37 -1.58 2.31
N LEU A 88 13.95 -2.17 1.21
CA LEU A 88 13.58 -3.58 1.11
C LEU A 88 14.57 -4.29 0.18
N PRO A 89 14.61 -5.63 0.17
CA PRO A 89 15.56 -6.36 -0.67
C PRO A 89 15.52 -5.97 -2.15
N SER A 90 14.36 -5.59 -2.69
CA SER A 90 14.19 -5.18 -4.08
C SER A 90 14.45 -3.69 -4.35
N GLY A 91 14.74 -2.87 -3.35
CA GLY A 91 15.00 -1.45 -3.48
C GLY A 91 14.34 -0.58 -2.43
N GLU A 92 14.40 0.73 -2.65
CA GLU A 92 13.82 1.74 -1.75
C GLU A 92 12.36 2.03 -2.10
N TYR A 93 11.51 2.09 -1.07
CA TYR A 93 10.08 2.39 -1.21
C TYR A 93 9.66 3.55 -0.32
N GLU A 94 8.77 4.39 -0.83
CA GLU A 94 8.23 5.53 -0.10
C GLU A 94 6.92 5.18 0.59
N PHE A 95 6.90 5.32 1.90
CA PHE A 95 5.74 5.14 2.76
C PHE A 95 5.23 6.49 3.27
N ILE A 96 3.95 6.75 3.10
CA ILE A 96 3.27 7.97 3.57
C ILE A 96 2.73 7.71 4.98
N GLY A 97 2.91 8.66 5.87
CA GLY A 97 2.30 8.63 7.19
C GLY A 97 0.78 8.68 7.10
N MET A 98 0.11 7.81 7.82
CA MET A 98 -1.34 7.70 7.88
C MET A 98 -1.80 7.81 9.33
N ASN A 99 -2.88 8.53 9.54
CA ASN A 99 -3.50 8.68 10.86
C ASN A 99 -5.02 8.60 10.70
N ASP A 100 -5.59 7.46 11.04
CA ASP A 100 -6.98 7.14 10.80
C ASP A 100 -7.73 6.84 12.09
N SER A 101 -8.96 7.33 12.22
CA SER A 101 -9.78 7.13 13.42
C SER A 101 -10.12 5.66 13.72
N ILE A 102 -10.13 4.79 12.71
CA ILE A 102 -10.39 3.35 12.83
C ILE A 102 -9.08 2.58 12.97
N LEU A 103 -8.12 2.86 12.09
CA LEU A 103 -6.88 2.11 11.98
C LEU A 103 -5.76 2.62 12.92
N GLY A 104 -5.87 3.86 13.40
CA GLY A 104 -4.80 4.49 14.17
C GLY A 104 -3.68 5.03 13.29
N GLU A 105 -2.49 5.12 13.86
CA GLU A 105 -1.28 5.49 13.13
C GLU A 105 -0.66 4.29 12.44
N TYR A 106 -0.36 4.42 11.16
CA TYR A 106 0.37 3.46 10.34
C TYR A 106 1.04 4.18 9.18
N GLN A 107 1.80 3.48 8.38
CA GLN A 107 2.37 4.02 7.15
C GLN A 107 1.96 3.15 5.97
N ALA A 108 1.79 3.74 4.80
CA ALA A 108 1.33 3.02 3.62
C ALA A 108 2.11 3.40 2.36
N CYS A 109 2.42 2.38 1.56
CA CYS A 109 2.93 2.51 0.20
C CYS A 109 1.86 2.01 -0.77
N SER A 110 1.38 2.86 -1.69
CA SER A 110 0.42 2.46 -2.71
C SER A 110 1.14 1.80 -3.88
N LEU A 111 0.82 0.54 -4.14
CA LEU A 111 1.36 -0.20 -5.29
C LEU A 111 0.55 0.04 -6.56
N MET A 112 -0.78 0.12 -6.43
CA MET A 112 -1.69 0.34 -7.55
C MET A 112 -2.94 1.10 -7.10
N SER A 113 -3.31 2.13 -7.84
CA SER A 113 -4.53 2.91 -7.66
C SER A 113 -4.77 3.80 -8.90
N PRO A 114 -6.01 3.95 -9.39
CA PRO A 114 -7.22 3.23 -8.99
C PRO A 114 -7.26 1.78 -9.49
N LEU A 115 -8.22 0.99 -9.01
CA LEU A 115 -8.41 -0.42 -9.40
C LEU A 115 -9.66 -0.62 -10.28
N SER A 116 -10.20 0.43 -10.88
CA SER A 116 -11.43 0.41 -11.69
C SER A 116 -11.39 -0.59 -12.85
N GLU A 117 -10.22 -0.80 -13.43
CA GLU A 117 -10.02 -1.68 -14.58
C GLU A 117 -9.85 -3.17 -14.22
N LEU A 118 -9.71 -3.50 -12.94
CA LEU A 118 -9.54 -4.89 -12.54
C LEU A 118 -10.85 -5.66 -12.65
N PRO A 119 -10.84 -6.84 -13.32
CA PRO A 119 -12.07 -7.57 -13.62
C PRO A 119 -12.69 -8.24 -12.39
N ASP A 120 -11.88 -8.69 -11.43
CA ASP A 120 -12.33 -9.46 -10.29
C ASP A 120 -11.33 -9.47 -9.12
N GLN A 121 -11.78 -9.99 -7.98
CA GLN A 121 -11.00 -10.12 -6.76
C GLN A 121 -9.76 -10.99 -6.95
N ARG A 122 -9.89 -12.10 -7.65
CA ARG A 122 -8.80 -13.05 -7.87
C ARG A 122 -7.62 -12.40 -8.60
N THR A 123 -7.92 -11.59 -9.60
CA THR A 123 -6.91 -10.81 -10.35
C THR A 123 -6.22 -9.79 -9.44
N ALA A 124 -7.00 -9.06 -8.62
CA ALA A 124 -6.44 -8.09 -7.67
C ALA A 124 -5.51 -8.77 -6.64
N GLU A 125 -5.94 -9.89 -6.08
CA GLU A 125 -5.13 -10.64 -5.12
C GLU A 125 -3.87 -11.23 -5.76
N ALA A 126 -3.95 -11.76 -6.98
CA ALA A 126 -2.79 -12.29 -7.70
C ALA A 126 -1.74 -11.19 -7.98
N ILE A 127 -2.17 -10.01 -8.42
CA ILE A 127 -1.30 -8.84 -8.61
C ILE A 127 -0.65 -8.44 -7.29
N ALA A 128 -1.44 -8.34 -6.23
CA ALA A 128 -0.97 -7.93 -4.91
C ALA A 128 0.04 -8.94 -4.33
N GLN A 129 -0.24 -10.24 -4.44
CA GLN A 129 0.67 -11.31 -4.00
C GLN A 129 1.98 -11.29 -4.77
N HIS A 130 1.93 -11.12 -6.08
CA HIS A 130 3.12 -11.04 -6.91
C HIS A 130 3.97 -9.80 -6.59
N ALA A 131 3.35 -8.63 -6.50
CA ALA A 131 4.02 -7.39 -6.13
C ALA A 131 4.66 -7.48 -4.73
N TRP A 132 3.92 -8.01 -3.76
CA TRP A 132 4.43 -8.24 -2.40
C TRP A 132 5.60 -9.23 -2.38
N TRP A 133 5.55 -10.29 -3.17
CA TRP A 133 6.65 -11.23 -3.32
C TRP A 133 7.88 -10.55 -3.93
N LEU A 134 7.72 -9.76 -5.01
CA LEU A 134 8.82 -9.05 -5.68
C LEU A 134 9.53 -8.07 -4.72
N MET A 135 8.78 -7.34 -3.90
CA MET A 135 9.36 -6.37 -2.95
C MET A 135 10.34 -7.02 -1.96
N ARG A 136 10.18 -8.30 -1.69
CA ARG A 136 11.01 -9.07 -0.74
C ARG A 136 12.15 -9.85 -1.39
N GLN A 137 12.24 -9.83 -2.72
CA GLN A 137 13.33 -10.49 -3.44
C GLN A 137 14.51 -9.55 -3.61
N PRO A 138 15.75 -10.01 -3.39
CA PRO A 138 16.91 -9.23 -3.78
C PRO A 138 16.88 -8.93 -5.28
N GLN A 139 17.26 -7.72 -5.68
CA GLN A 139 17.46 -7.43 -7.09
C GLN A 139 18.61 -8.30 -7.60
N THR A 140 18.30 -9.28 -8.41
CA THR A 140 19.29 -10.04 -9.15
C THR A 140 19.74 -9.16 -10.32
N ILE A 141 20.91 -8.56 -10.20
CA ILE A 141 21.57 -7.90 -11.34
C ILE A 141 22.10 -9.04 -12.22
N GLU A 142 21.27 -9.53 -13.14
CA GLU A 142 21.73 -10.36 -14.23
C GLU A 142 22.37 -9.46 -15.29
N PRO A 143 23.66 -9.62 -15.62
CA PRO A 143 24.24 -8.88 -16.73
C PRO A 143 23.72 -9.45 -18.06
N SER A 144 22.99 -8.62 -18.78
CA SER A 144 22.73 -8.74 -20.22
C SER A 144 22.05 -10.00 -20.77
N SER A 145 20.75 -10.08 -20.65
CA SER A 145 19.86 -10.62 -21.73
C SER A 145 18.40 -10.21 -21.52
N SER A 146 18.16 -9.31 -20.60
CA SER A 146 16.81 -8.92 -20.14
C SER A 146 16.33 -7.56 -20.68
N GLU A 147 17.10 -6.87 -21.53
CA GLU A 147 16.68 -5.54 -22.01
C GLU A 147 15.36 -5.58 -22.79
N GLU A 148 15.09 -6.67 -23.51
CA GLU A 148 13.88 -6.77 -24.30
C GLU A 148 12.63 -7.19 -23.50
N LEU A 149 12.82 -7.95 -22.43
CA LEU A 149 11.73 -8.34 -21.51
C LEU A 149 11.42 -7.21 -20.52
N VAL A 150 12.46 -6.52 -20.06
CA VAL A 150 12.37 -5.35 -19.16
C VAL A 150 11.71 -4.18 -19.89
N LEU A 151 11.98 -3.95 -21.16
CA LEU A 151 11.29 -2.91 -21.96
C LEU A 151 9.78 -3.14 -22.10
N ARG A 152 9.31 -4.38 -22.13
CA ARG A 152 7.87 -4.69 -22.20
C ARG A 152 7.18 -4.58 -20.82
N LEU A 153 7.89 -4.89 -19.74
CA LEU A 153 7.37 -4.71 -18.38
C LEU A 153 7.53 -3.26 -17.91
N ASP A 154 8.62 -2.59 -18.27
CA ASP A 154 8.91 -1.20 -17.90
C ASP A 154 7.96 -0.21 -18.59
N SER A 155 7.50 -0.47 -19.80
CA SER A 155 6.45 0.34 -20.44
C SER A 155 5.10 0.25 -19.74
N GLY A 156 4.77 -0.91 -19.15
CA GLY A 156 3.55 -1.09 -18.34
C GLY A 156 3.67 -0.49 -16.94
N VAL A 157 4.83 -0.63 -16.30
CA VAL A 157 5.08 -0.17 -14.93
C VAL A 157 5.38 1.33 -14.88
N LYS A 158 6.13 1.89 -15.84
CA LYS A 158 6.35 3.34 -15.92
C LYS A 158 5.07 4.12 -16.21
N HIS A 159 4.18 3.60 -17.05
CA HIS A 159 2.86 4.22 -17.25
C HIS A 159 2.01 4.18 -15.97
N SER A 160 2.15 3.15 -15.15
CA SER A 160 1.45 3.05 -13.87
C SER A 160 2.04 3.97 -12.81
N VAL A 161 3.37 4.12 -12.75
CA VAL A 161 4.06 5.00 -11.79
C VAL A 161 3.86 6.48 -12.15
N ASP A 162 3.91 6.84 -13.43
CA ASP A 162 3.66 8.23 -13.88
C ASP A 162 2.18 8.62 -13.74
N ALA A 163 1.25 7.71 -14.03
CA ALA A 163 -0.17 7.92 -13.77
C ALA A 163 -0.47 8.07 -12.26
N LEU A 164 0.23 7.33 -11.40
CA LEU A 164 0.14 7.44 -9.94
C LEU A 164 0.68 8.77 -9.42
N SER A 165 1.75 9.29 -10.01
CA SER A 165 2.32 10.59 -9.62
C SER A 165 1.44 11.77 -10.06
N GLN A 166 0.74 11.65 -11.19
CA GLN A 166 -0.19 12.66 -11.68
C GLN A 166 -1.51 12.64 -10.89
N SER A 167 -2.07 11.46 -10.62
CA SER A 167 -3.29 11.31 -9.83
C SER A 167 -3.13 11.83 -8.39
N ARG A 168 -1.93 11.68 -7.79
CA ARG A 168 -1.62 12.25 -6.47
C ARG A 168 -1.61 13.78 -6.47
N ARG A 169 -1.08 14.42 -7.53
CA ARG A 169 -1.08 15.88 -7.65
C ARG A 169 -2.48 16.45 -7.86
N ASP A 170 -3.34 15.75 -8.58
CA ASP A 170 -4.71 16.19 -8.86
C ASP A 170 -5.61 16.02 -7.64
N PHE A 171 -5.42 14.94 -6.85
CA PHE A 171 -6.14 14.74 -5.60
C PHE A 171 -5.79 15.82 -4.54
N LEU A 172 -4.53 16.24 -4.48
CA LEU A 172 -4.09 17.29 -3.56
C LEU A 172 -4.53 18.70 -3.99
N LYS A 173 -4.80 18.94 -5.28
CA LYS A 173 -5.30 20.22 -5.79
C LYS A 173 -6.81 20.37 -5.70
N GLY A 174 -7.57 19.27 -5.62
CA GLY A 174 -9.04 19.28 -5.56
C GLY A 174 -9.66 19.68 -4.21
N ASN A 175 -8.86 19.91 -3.18
CA ASN A 175 -9.36 20.21 -1.82
C ASN A 175 -9.18 21.67 -1.39
N GLN A 176 -9.09 22.61 -2.35
CA GLN A 176 -9.15 24.05 -2.10
C GLN A 176 -10.28 24.67 -2.92
N SER A 177 -11.52 24.48 -2.44
CA SER A 177 -12.67 25.35 -2.74
C SER A 177 -13.72 25.17 -1.66
#